data_2942cad9a7b58d7cb3837cae3abc1c6c
#
_entry.id   2942cad9a7b58d7cb3837cae3abc1c6c
#
_cell.length_a   1.000
_cell.length_b   1.000
_cell.length_c   1.000
_cell.angle_alpha   90.00
_cell.angle_beta   90.00
_cell.angle_gamma   90.00
#
_symmetry.space_group_name_H-M   'P 1'
#
loop_
_entity.id
_entity.type
_entity.pdbx_description
1 polymer ?
#
loop_
_entity_poly.entity_id
_entity_poly.type
_entity_poly.pdbx_seq_one_letter_code
_entity_poly.pdbx_strand_id
1 'polypeptide(L)'
;MVTSGMGVRRAAEATRSLVEQYHPSVIITFGIAGAVENELEVGDVVLPEAYCRLEGQLPGEIRPLARWPGEVREAARQAIGGLNKRLYLGTAITTNGSQVSQAQLAGLPHPVLEMETAGIARVASENDIPVRSLRAISDGPDAPIPLDLGQVMDEDANLKVGKMLGVLLRNPKILGQSMRMMRNSALAEKHAAVTLIAAIYAFN
;
A
#
# COMPACT_ATOMS: atom_id res chain seq x y z
N MET A 1 2.45 -7.42 -15.97
CA MET A 1 1.84 -6.74 -14.80
C MET A 1 0.48 -7.37 -14.54
N VAL A 2 0.18 -7.67 -13.28
CA VAL A 2 -1.09 -8.27 -12.85
C VAL A 2 -1.74 -7.35 -11.81
N THR A 3 -3.05 -7.13 -11.91
CA THR A 3 -3.83 -6.41 -10.90
C THR A 3 -4.51 -7.43 -10.00
N SER A 4 -4.19 -7.41 -8.71
CA SER A 4 -4.69 -8.41 -7.75
C SER A 4 -6.14 -8.18 -7.28
N GLY A 5 -6.61 -6.95 -7.39
CA GLY A 5 -7.75 -6.49 -6.60
C GLY A 5 -7.37 -6.28 -5.13
N MET A 6 -8.30 -5.77 -4.33
CA MET A 6 -8.09 -5.36 -2.95
C MET A 6 -8.18 -6.54 -1.97
N GLY A 7 -7.28 -6.57 -0.98
CA GLY A 7 -7.31 -7.50 0.15
C GLY A 7 -6.40 -8.71 0.02
N VAL A 8 -6.00 -9.25 1.18
CA VAL A 8 -5.02 -10.33 1.36
C VAL A 8 -5.34 -11.56 0.51
N ARG A 9 -6.61 -11.99 0.48
CA ARG A 9 -7.03 -13.22 -0.22
C ARG A 9 -6.85 -13.09 -1.74
N ARG A 10 -7.38 -12.03 -2.33
CA ARG A 10 -7.26 -11.78 -3.79
C ARG A 10 -5.81 -11.57 -4.21
N ALA A 11 -5.04 -10.84 -3.40
CA ALA A 11 -3.62 -10.66 -3.65
C ALA A 11 -2.86 -11.98 -3.63
N ALA A 12 -3.17 -12.88 -2.70
CA ALA A 12 -2.58 -14.21 -2.65
C ALA A 12 -2.99 -15.08 -3.85
N GLU A 13 -4.26 -15.06 -4.27
CA GLU A 13 -4.76 -15.79 -5.44
C GLU A 13 -4.09 -15.32 -6.73
N ALA A 14 -4.02 -13.99 -6.95
CA ALA A 14 -3.35 -13.40 -8.09
C ALA A 14 -1.85 -13.73 -8.11
N THR A 15 -1.21 -13.76 -6.93
CA THR A 15 0.20 -14.11 -6.82
C THR A 15 0.45 -15.58 -7.16
N ARG A 16 -0.43 -16.51 -6.74
CA ARG A 16 -0.31 -17.94 -7.15
C ARG A 16 -0.39 -18.07 -8.65
N SER A 17 -1.41 -17.49 -9.28
CA SER A 17 -1.56 -17.52 -10.74
C SER A 17 -0.34 -16.94 -11.46
N LEU A 18 0.24 -15.85 -10.93
CA LEU A 18 1.45 -15.23 -11.49
C LEU A 18 2.66 -16.17 -11.35
N VAL A 19 2.84 -16.80 -10.20
CA VAL A 19 3.94 -17.73 -9.96
C VAL A 19 3.82 -18.95 -10.84
N GLU A 20 2.64 -19.56 -10.90
CA GLU A 20 2.37 -20.75 -11.72
C GLU A 20 2.57 -20.51 -13.22
N GLN A 21 2.19 -19.32 -13.70
CA GLN A 21 2.23 -19.00 -15.12
C GLN A 21 3.60 -18.48 -15.60
N TYR A 22 4.31 -17.72 -14.77
CA TYR A 22 5.49 -16.95 -15.21
C TYR A 22 6.78 -17.32 -14.50
N HIS A 23 6.75 -18.07 -13.40
CA HIS A 23 7.92 -18.46 -12.59
C HIS A 23 8.89 -17.28 -12.36
N PRO A 24 8.44 -16.14 -11.82
CA PRO A 24 9.25 -14.94 -11.71
C PRO A 24 10.39 -15.12 -10.71
N SER A 25 11.56 -14.54 -10.99
CA SER A 25 12.69 -14.52 -10.06
C SER A 25 12.56 -13.45 -8.96
N VAL A 26 11.63 -12.51 -9.11
CA VAL A 26 11.31 -11.46 -8.15
C VAL A 26 9.88 -10.97 -8.37
N ILE A 27 9.18 -10.66 -7.29
CA ILE A 27 7.88 -10.00 -7.35
C ILE A 27 8.02 -8.58 -6.83
N ILE A 28 7.54 -7.62 -7.62
CA ILE A 28 7.44 -6.22 -7.20
C ILE A 28 5.96 -5.90 -6.97
N THR A 29 5.60 -5.58 -5.74
CA THR A 29 4.26 -5.06 -5.41
C THR A 29 4.31 -3.54 -5.30
N PHE A 30 3.38 -2.87 -5.98
CA PHE A 30 3.27 -1.42 -5.91
C PHE A 30 1.83 -0.96 -5.84
N GLY A 31 1.60 0.19 -5.27
CA GLY A 31 0.27 0.77 -5.09
C GLY A 31 0.28 1.94 -4.12
N ILE A 32 -0.90 2.26 -3.61
CA ILE A 32 -1.10 3.32 -2.64
C ILE A 32 -1.18 2.77 -1.21
N ALA A 33 -0.96 3.63 -0.22
CA ALA A 33 -1.08 3.30 1.19
C ALA A 33 -1.46 4.54 2.02
N GLY A 34 -2.07 4.31 3.18
CA GLY A 34 -2.30 5.35 4.18
C GLY A 34 -1.09 5.56 5.08
N ALA A 35 -0.70 6.81 5.33
CA ALA A 35 0.32 7.14 6.31
C ALA A 35 -0.24 7.09 7.74
N VAL A 36 0.61 6.66 8.68
CA VAL A 36 0.29 6.67 10.12
C VAL A 36 0.98 7.84 10.82
N GLU A 37 2.08 8.32 10.25
CA GLU A 37 2.90 9.43 10.78
C GLU A 37 2.63 10.71 10.00
N ASN A 38 2.62 11.86 10.72
CA ASN A 38 2.42 13.18 10.12
C ASN A 38 3.60 13.64 9.25
N GLU A 39 4.75 12.96 9.35
CA GLU A 39 5.92 13.25 8.52
C GLU A 39 5.72 12.83 7.05
N LEU A 40 4.88 11.84 6.81
CA LEU A 40 4.58 11.34 5.47
C LEU A 40 3.43 12.12 4.85
N GLU A 41 3.71 12.80 3.75
CA GLU A 41 2.74 13.60 3.01
C GLU A 41 2.12 12.82 1.85
N VAL A 42 0.92 13.22 1.43
CA VAL A 42 0.29 12.67 0.22
C VAL A 42 1.21 12.85 -0.99
N GLY A 43 1.46 11.76 -1.68
CA GLY A 43 2.35 11.68 -2.84
C GLY A 43 3.80 11.32 -2.50
N ASP A 44 4.20 11.28 -1.23
CA ASP A 44 5.48 10.68 -0.84
C ASP A 44 5.48 9.19 -1.14
N VAL A 45 6.67 8.61 -1.28
CA VAL A 45 6.84 7.19 -1.58
C VAL A 45 7.61 6.51 -0.44
N VAL A 46 7.10 5.37 -0.02
CA VAL A 46 7.77 4.48 0.92
C VAL A 46 8.19 3.22 0.19
N LEU A 47 9.42 2.77 0.41
CA LEU A 47 9.91 1.46 0.03
C LEU A 47 9.97 0.59 1.29
N PRO A 48 8.96 -0.24 1.56
CA PRO A 48 8.97 -1.12 2.72
C PRO A 48 10.11 -2.14 2.65
N GLU A 49 10.92 -2.22 3.70
CA GLU A 49 11.95 -3.26 3.89
C GLU A 49 11.47 -4.38 4.83
N ALA A 50 10.30 -4.19 5.43
CA ALA A 50 9.62 -5.19 6.25
C ALA A 50 8.11 -5.06 6.10
N TYR A 51 7.40 -6.11 6.50
CA TYR A 51 5.95 -6.10 6.60
C TYR A 51 5.47 -6.86 7.83
N CYS A 52 4.27 -6.54 8.29
CA CYS A 52 3.51 -7.39 9.19
C CYS A 52 2.02 -7.34 8.85
N ARG A 53 1.27 -8.30 9.39
CA ARG A 53 -0.19 -8.26 9.37
C ARG A 53 -0.70 -7.78 10.72
N LEU A 54 -1.76 -6.99 10.72
CA LEU A 54 -2.44 -6.66 11.97
C LEU A 54 -3.18 -7.89 12.52
N GLU A 55 -2.96 -8.14 13.81
CA GLU A 55 -3.67 -9.12 14.62
C GLU A 55 -4.52 -8.37 15.65
N GLY A 56 -5.80 -8.19 15.32
CA GLY A 56 -6.63 -7.21 16.02
C GLY A 56 -6.17 -5.79 15.75
N GLN A 57 -5.66 -5.10 16.78
CA GLN A 57 -5.14 -3.73 16.66
C GLN A 57 -3.61 -3.63 16.88
N LEU A 58 -2.92 -4.73 16.98
CA LEU A 58 -1.47 -4.76 17.19
C LEU A 58 -0.75 -5.35 15.99
N PRO A 59 0.50 -4.94 15.73
CA PRO A 59 1.33 -5.58 14.71
C PRO A 59 1.63 -7.03 15.12
N GLY A 60 1.40 -7.95 14.21
CA GLY A 60 1.86 -9.33 14.33
C GLY A 60 3.36 -9.44 14.06
N GLU A 61 3.82 -10.65 13.72
CA GLU A 61 5.21 -10.91 13.42
C GLU A 61 5.73 -10.02 12.28
N ILE A 62 6.83 -9.32 12.54
CA ILE A 62 7.52 -8.50 11.53
C ILE A 62 8.43 -9.40 10.71
N ARG A 63 8.23 -9.39 9.40
CA ARG A 63 8.98 -10.20 8.44
C ARG A 63 9.70 -9.31 7.42
N PRO A 64 10.93 -9.66 7.01
CA PRO A 64 11.67 -8.87 6.03
C PRO A 64 11.05 -8.96 4.63
N LEU A 65 11.23 -7.88 3.87
CA LEU A 65 11.07 -7.84 2.43
C LEU A 65 12.46 -7.72 1.77
N ALA A 66 12.55 -8.11 0.51
CA ALA A 66 13.78 -7.94 -0.24
C ALA A 66 14.09 -6.45 -0.46
N ARG A 67 15.30 -6.05 -0.12
CA ARG A 67 15.75 -4.67 -0.29
C ARG A 67 15.93 -4.31 -1.74
N TRP A 68 15.62 -3.08 -2.06
CA TRP A 68 15.94 -2.49 -3.35
C TRP A 68 17.45 -2.22 -3.44
N PRO A 69 18.12 -2.51 -4.56
CA PRO A 69 19.53 -2.14 -4.77
C PRO A 69 19.76 -0.63 -4.58
N GLY A 70 20.95 -0.24 -4.18
CA GLY A 70 21.28 1.15 -3.87
C GLY A 70 21.05 2.10 -5.05
N GLU A 71 21.51 1.70 -6.24
CA GLU A 71 21.33 2.44 -7.50
C GLU A 71 19.85 2.60 -7.87
N VAL A 72 19.04 1.55 -7.69
CA VAL A 72 17.60 1.58 -7.94
C VAL A 72 16.89 2.51 -6.97
N ARG A 73 17.27 2.48 -5.68
CA ARG A 73 16.74 3.42 -4.67
C ARG A 73 17.08 4.87 -5.00
N GLU A 74 18.30 5.12 -5.50
CA GLU A 74 18.72 6.46 -5.88
C GLU A 74 17.95 6.96 -7.10
N ALA A 75 17.76 6.14 -8.12
CA ALA A 75 16.94 6.48 -9.28
C ALA A 75 15.47 6.78 -8.88
N ALA A 76 14.91 5.96 -7.99
CA ALA A 76 13.58 6.18 -7.43
C ALA A 76 13.49 7.51 -6.65
N ARG A 77 14.52 7.82 -5.84
CA ARG A 77 14.60 9.08 -5.08
C ARG A 77 14.67 10.30 -5.98
N GLN A 78 15.48 10.24 -7.03
CA GLN A 78 15.58 11.34 -7.99
C GLN A 78 14.27 11.56 -8.75
N ALA A 79 13.63 10.49 -9.19
CA ALA A 79 12.37 10.56 -9.90
C ALA A 79 11.26 11.21 -9.06
N ILE A 80 11.11 10.81 -7.80
CA ILE A 80 10.07 11.38 -6.93
C ILE A 80 10.46 12.78 -6.42
N GLY A 81 11.76 13.06 -6.22
CA GLY A 81 12.31 14.36 -5.89
C GLY A 81 12.01 15.41 -6.97
N GLY A 82 12.03 15.04 -8.24
CA GLY A 82 11.61 15.86 -9.36
C GLY A 82 10.13 16.30 -9.32
N LEU A 83 9.32 15.62 -8.51
CA LEU A 83 7.92 15.97 -8.23
C LEU A 83 7.73 16.70 -6.89
N ASN A 84 8.81 17.18 -6.26
CA ASN A 84 8.85 17.79 -4.92
C ASN A 84 8.27 16.87 -3.83
N LYS A 85 8.54 15.57 -3.93
CA LYS A 85 8.14 14.55 -2.96
C LYS A 85 9.36 13.76 -2.48
N ARG A 86 9.19 13.04 -1.38
CA ARG A 86 10.27 12.33 -0.69
C ARG A 86 10.12 10.83 -0.84
N LEU A 87 11.25 10.14 -0.73
CA LEU A 87 11.32 8.69 -0.68
C LEU A 87 11.87 8.24 0.69
N TYR A 88 11.11 7.37 1.34
CA TYR A 88 11.42 6.81 2.65
C TYR A 88 11.62 5.30 2.58
N LEU A 89 12.34 4.76 3.54
CA LEU A 89 12.36 3.32 3.83
C LEU A 89 11.41 3.07 5.00
N GLY A 90 10.61 2.00 4.94
CA GLY A 90 9.56 1.82 5.95
C GLY A 90 9.08 0.40 6.14
N THR A 91 7.90 0.29 6.74
CA THR A 91 7.23 -0.99 7.04
C THR A 91 5.81 -1.00 6.48
N ALA A 92 5.47 -2.03 5.71
CA ALA A 92 4.11 -2.25 5.24
C ALA A 92 3.27 -2.96 6.30
N ILE A 93 2.16 -2.36 6.69
CA ILE A 93 1.23 -2.92 7.66
C ILE A 93 -0.03 -3.36 6.93
N THR A 94 -0.17 -4.67 6.76
CA THR A 94 -1.34 -5.22 6.07
C THR A 94 -2.54 -5.29 7.02
N THR A 95 -3.57 -4.54 6.69
CA THR A 95 -4.83 -4.44 7.46
C THR A 95 -6.02 -4.94 6.63
N ASN A 96 -7.16 -5.09 7.27
CA ASN A 96 -8.46 -5.34 6.63
C ASN A 96 -9.30 -4.05 6.47
N GLY A 97 -8.64 -2.88 6.48
CA GLY A 97 -9.30 -1.58 6.48
C GLY A 97 -9.49 -0.96 7.87
N SER A 98 -8.99 -1.61 8.92
CA SER A 98 -9.01 -1.07 10.28
C SER A 98 -8.07 0.12 10.39
N GLN A 99 -8.52 1.15 11.10
CA GLN A 99 -7.67 2.28 11.49
C GLN A 99 -6.75 1.86 12.64
N VAL A 100 -5.52 2.34 12.59
CA VAL A 100 -4.49 2.07 13.60
C VAL A 100 -3.86 3.40 14.00
N SER A 101 -3.64 3.60 15.28
CA SER A 101 -2.98 4.80 15.79
C SER A 101 -1.45 4.69 15.68
N GLN A 102 -0.78 5.83 15.58
CA GLN A 102 0.68 5.89 15.59
C GLN A 102 1.28 5.21 16.84
N ALA A 103 0.64 5.34 18.00
CA ALA A 103 1.11 4.72 19.25
C ALA A 103 1.16 3.18 19.17
N GLN A 104 0.24 2.56 18.42
CA GLN A 104 0.21 1.10 18.24
C GLN A 104 1.32 0.58 17.33
N LEU A 105 1.89 1.43 16.48
CA LEU A 105 2.97 1.11 15.55
C LEU A 105 4.29 1.77 15.94
N ALA A 106 4.40 2.24 17.18
CA ALA A 106 5.61 2.88 17.70
C ALA A 106 6.83 1.96 17.57
N GLY A 107 7.94 2.51 17.07
CA GLY A 107 9.19 1.77 16.86
C GLY A 107 9.31 1.09 15.49
N LEU A 108 8.26 1.10 14.66
CA LEU A 108 8.37 0.70 13.27
C LEU A 108 8.75 1.90 12.40
N PRO A 109 9.76 1.78 11.50
CA PRO A 109 10.14 2.89 10.63
C PRO A 109 9.04 3.14 9.60
N HIS A 110 8.60 4.39 9.50
CA HIS A 110 7.63 4.90 8.52
C HIS A 110 6.53 3.89 8.15
N PRO A 111 5.69 3.48 9.15
CA PRO A 111 4.66 2.48 8.91
C PRO A 111 3.58 3.02 7.98
N VAL A 112 3.20 2.22 6.99
CA VAL A 112 2.15 2.54 6.02
C VAL A 112 1.10 1.43 5.98
N LEU A 113 -0.18 1.81 5.95
CA LEU A 113 -1.32 0.89 5.96
C LEU A 113 -1.71 0.51 4.54
N GLU A 114 -1.78 -0.77 4.28
CA GLU A 114 -2.20 -1.33 2.99
C GLU A 114 -2.94 -2.67 3.21
N MET A 115 -3.37 -3.36 2.17
CA MET A 115 -4.27 -4.51 2.33
C MET A 115 -3.78 -5.80 1.63
N GLU A 116 -2.59 -5.82 1.03
CA GLU A 116 -2.18 -6.87 0.08
C GLU A 116 -0.85 -7.55 0.41
N THR A 117 0.14 -6.82 0.92
CA THR A 117 1.54 -7.27 1.01
C THR A 117 1.70 -8.60 1.76
N ALA A 118 0.98 -8.82 2.87
CA ALA A 118 1.08 -10.08 3.61
C ALA A 118 0.59 -11.29 2.78
N GLY A 119 -0.42 -11.09 1.94
CA GLY A 119 -0.91 -12.13 1.04
C GLY A 119 0.08 -12.49 -0.06
N ILE A 120 0.66 -11.46 -0.68
CA ILE A 120 1.69 -11.60 -1.72
C ILE A 120 2.94 -12.26 -1.15
N ALA A 121 3.47 -11.72 -0.06
CA ALA A 121 4.71 -12.19 0.55
C ALA A 121 4.60 -13.63 1.07
N ARG A 122 3.42 -14.04 1.58
CA ARG A 122 3.20 -15.43 1.98
C ARG A 122 3.34 -16.38 0.80
N VAL A 123 2.64 -16.13 -0.32
CA VAL A 123 2.70 -17.00 -1.51
C VAL A 123 4.10 -16.99 -2.13
N ALA A 124 4.75 -15.83 -2.19
CA ALA A 124 6.11 -15.72 -2.69
C ALA A 124 7.11 -16.51 -1.84
N SER A 125 6.97 -16.45 -0.51
CA SER A 125 7.82 -17.24 0.43
C SER A 125 7.61 -18.74 0.29
N GLU A 126 6.39 -19.21 0.00
CA GLU A 126 6.09 -20.62 -0.29
C GLU A 126 6.83 -21.12 -1.56
N ASN A 127 7.37 -20.22 -2.39
CA ASN A 127 8.04 -20.50 -3.66
C ASN A 127 9.48 -19.93 -3.72
N ASP A 128 10.05 -19.52 -2.60
CA ASP A 128 11.39 -18.93 -2.49
C ASP A 128 11.62 -17.69 -3.38
N ILE A 129 10.55 -16.92 -3.65
CA ILE A 129 10.61 -15.73 -4.50
C ILE A 129 10.71 -14.47 -3.66
N PRO A 130 11.76 -13.64 -3.84
CA PRO A 130 11.88 -12.37 -3.12
C PRO A 130 10.81 -11.37 -3.55
N VAL A 131 10.26 -10.64 -2.56
CA VAL A 131 9.27 -9.58 -2.78
C VAL A 131 9.88 -8.23 -2.44
N ARG A 132 9.76 -7.27 -3.36
CA ARG A 132 10.01 -5.84 -3.13
C ARG A 132 8.71 -5.08 -3.13
N SER A 133 8.59 -4.08 -2.27
CA SER A 133 7.37 -3.28 -2.16
C SER A 133 7.63 -1.80 -2.40
N LEU A 134 6.67 -1.12 -3.01
CA LEU A 134 6.64 0.32 -3.23
C LEU A 134 5.23 0.82 -2.94
N ARG A 135 5.11 1.83 -2.07
CA ARG A 135 3.83 2.43 -1.69
C ARG A 135 3.90 3.95 -1.79
N ALA A 136 2.96 4.56 -2.49
CA ALA A 136 2.79 6.01 -2.48
C ALA A 136 1.66 6.40 -1.52
N ILE A 137 1.84 7.48 -0.79
CA ILE A 137 0.89 7.91 0.24
C ILE A 137 -0.32 8.57 -0.40
N SER A 138 -1.50 8.04 -0.12
CA SER A 138 -2.80 8.55 -0.59
C SER A 138 -3.56 9.34 0.46
N ASP A 139 -3.33 9.06 1.73
CA ASP A 139 -4.02 9.64 2.88
C ASP A 139 -3.14 9.59 4.12
N GLY A 140 -3.47 10.36 5.12
CA GLY A 140 -2.70 10.45 6.36
C GLY A 140 -3.59 10.71 7.58
N PRO A 141 -2.97 10.83 8.77
CA PRO A 141 -3.69 10.99 10.03
C PRO A 141 -4.63 12.20 10.04
N ASP A 142 -4.24 13.30 9.38
CA ASP A 142 -5.02 14.54 9.31
C ASP A 142 -6.19 14.49 8.31
N ALA A 143 -6.21 13.49 7.46
CA ALA A 143 -7.24 13.30 6.44
C ALA A 143 -7.57 11.81 6.28
N PRO A 144 -8.02 11.14 7.34
CA PRO A 144 -8.36 9.74 7.29
C PRO A 144 -9.48 9.51 6.27
N ILE A 145 -9.53 8.30 5.73
CA ILE A 145 -10.63 7.88 4.85
C ILE A 145 -11.96 8.08 5.61
N PRO A 146 -12.88 8.92 5.08
CA PRO A 146 -14.10 9.31 5.81
C PRO A 146 -15.13 8.19 5.96
N LEU A 147 -14.82 7.02 5.46
CA LEU A 147 -15.63 5.82 5.47
C LEU A 147 -14.87 4.71 6.22
N ASP A 148 -15.52 4.14 7.21
CA ASP A 148 -15.07 2.86 7.75
C ASP A 148 -15.27 1.80 6.65
N LEU A 149 -14.16 1.46 5.98
CA LEU A 149 -14.17 0.49 4.88
C LEU A 149 -14.75 -0.85 5.32
N GLY A 150 -14.62 -1.23 6.59
CA GLY A 150 -15.22 -2.43 7.14
C GLY A 150 -16.75 -2.43 7.11
N GLN A 151 -17.40 -1.26 7.13
CA GLN A 151 -18.86 -1.16 7.05
C GLN A 151 -19.40 -1.21 5.62
N VAL A 152 -18.62 -0.79 4.63
CA VAL A 152 -19.03 -0.70 3.23
C VAL A 152 -18.43 -1.79 2.34
N MET A 153 -17.52 -2.59 2.87
CA MET A 153 -16.95 -3.77 2.22
C MET A 153 -17.61 -5.06 2.73
N ASP A 154 -17.58 -6.10 1.92
CA ASP A 154 -17.85 -7.47 2.37
C ASP A 154 -16.54 -8.17 2.80
N GLU A 155 -16.66 -9.42 3.28
CA GLU A 155 -15.53 -10.26 3.68
C GLU A 155 -14.51 -10.49 2.53
N ASP A 156 -14.96 -10.30 1.30
CA ASP A 156 -14.17 -10.42 0.08
C ASP A 156 -13.59 -9.08 -0.40
N ALA A 157 -13.68 -8.02 0.41
CA ALA A 157 -13.23 -6.67 0.09
C ALA A 157 -13.92 -6.06 -1.15
N ASN A 158 -15.18 -6.48 -1.47
CA ASN A 158 -15.99 -5.82 -2.48
C ASN A 158 -16.76 -4.65 -1.87
N LEU A 159 -16.75 -3.53 -2.54
CA LEU A 159 -17.56 -2.36 -2.17
C LEU A 159 -19.06 -2.68 -2.37
N LYS A 160 -19.82 -2.60 -1.28
CA LYS A 160 -21.29 -2.65 -1.34
C LYS A 160 -21.83 -1.29 -1.80
N VAL A 161 -21.91 -1.10 -3.11
CA VAL A 161 -22.30 0.18 -3.76
C VAL A 161 -23.59 0.77 -3.17
N GLY A 162 -24.58 -0.08 -2.85
CA GLY A 162 -25.85 0.38 -2.24
C GLY A 162 -25.66 0.95 -0.83
N LYS A 163 -24.78 0.36 -0.01
CA LYS A 163 -24.45 0.91 1.31
C LYS A 163 -23.67 2.21 1.20
N MET A 164 -22.71 2.29 0.28
CA MET A 164 -21.94 3.50 0.02
C MET A 164 -22.83 4.66 -0.44
N LEU A 165 -23.76 4.40 -1.37
CA LEU A 165 -24.73 5.41 -1.83
C LEU A 165 -25.62 5.90 -0.69
N GLY A 166 -26.07 5.01 0.20
CA GLY A 166 -26.86 5.36 1.37
C GLY A 166 -26.11 6.24 2.38
N VAL A 167 -24.82 6.02 2.56
CA VAL A 167 -23.96 6.84 3.43
C VAL A 167 -23.72 8.22 2.80
N LEU A 168 -23.44 8.28 1.50
CA LEU A 168 -23.22 9.54 0.76
C LEU A 168 -24.46 10.44 0.76
N LEU A 169 -25.65 9.87 0.57
CA LEU A 169 -26.92 10.62 0.58
C LEU A 169 -27.26 11.19 1.97
N ARG A 170 -26.83 10.52 3.04
CA ARG A 170 -27.09 10.96 4.43
C ARG A 170 -26.11 12.00 4.94
N ASN A 171 -24.95 12.17 4.27
CA ASN A 171 -23.88 13.04 4.75
C ASN A 171 -23.19 13.79 3.60
N PRO A 172 -23.71 14.97 3.17
CA PRO A 172 -23.12 15.72 2.06
C PRO A 172 -21.70 16.21 2.32
N LYS A 173 -21.26 16.31 3.60
CA LYS A 173 -19.85 16.61 3.96
C LYS A 173 -18.88 15.52 3.51
N ILE A 174 -19.34 14.26 3.46
CA ILE A 174 -18.54 13.13 2.98
C ILE A 174 -18.24 13.25 1.49
N LEU A 175 -19.10 13.89 0.70
CA LEU A 175 -18.87 14.07 -0.73
C LEU A 175 -17.60 14.88 -1.03
N GLY A 176 -17.40 16.01 -0.34
CA GLY A 176 -16.19 16.81 -0.49
C GLY A 176 -14.93 16.09 -0.04
N GLN A 177 -15.01 15.30 1.05
CA GLN A 177 -13.92 14.48 1.54
C GLN A 177 -13.59 13.33 0.57
N SER A 178 -14.61 12.69 -0.01
CA SER A 178 -14.45 11.64 -1.01
C SER A 178 -13.79 12.16 -2.30
N MET A 179 -14.15 13.36 -2.76
CA MET A 179 -13.49 13.99 -3.91
C MET A 179 -12.01 14.28 -3.64
N ARG A 180 -11.67 14.77 -2.45
CA ARG A 180 -10.28 14.99 -2.04
C ARG A 180 -9.52 13.65 -2.00
N MET A 181 -10.11 12.62 -1.40
CA MET A 181 -9.53 11.27 -1.37
C MET A 181 -9.28 10.73 -2.77
N MET A 182 -10.22 10.84 -3.70
CA MET A 182 -10.04 10.39 -5.10
C MET A 182 -8.88 11.14 -5.78
N ARG A 183 -8.76 12.45 -5.58
CA ARG A 183 -7.65 13.24 -6.13
C ARG A 183 -6.31 12.81 -5.53
N ASN A 184 -6.26 12.60 -4.22
CA ASN A 184 -5.04 12.16 -3.53
C ASN A 184 -4.63 10.76 -3.98
N SER A 185 -5.58 9.82 -4.12
CA SER A 185 -5.32 8.47 -4.64
C SER A 185 -4.78 8.52 -6.06
N ALA A 186 -5.38 9.30 -6.97
CA ALA A 186 -4.90 9.45 -8.33
C ALA A 186 -3.50 10.07 -8.39
N LEU A 187 -3.18 11.04 -7.51
CA LEU A 187 -1.84 11.60 -7.37
C LEU A 187 -0.85 10.54 -6.89
N ALA A 188 -1.20 9.80 -5.84
CA ALA A 188 -0.37 8.74 -5.29
C ALA A 188 -0.10 7.62 -6.31
N GLU A 189 -1.12 7.17 -7.04
CA GLU A 189 -0.96 6.19 -8.13
C GLU A 189 0.02 6.67 -9.20
N LYS A 190 -0.08 7.93 -9.63
CA LYS A 190 0.86 8.53 -10.57
C LYS A 190 2.29 8.52 -10.01
N HIS A 191 2.47 8.88 -8.75
CA HIS A 191 3.78 8.92 -8.10
C HIS A 191 4.36 7.50 -7.92
N ALA A 192 3.53 6.53 -7.54
CA ALA A 192 3.94 5.12 -7.50
C ALA A 192 4.40 4.64 -8.87
N ALA A 193 3.66 4.96 -9.95
CA ALA A 193 4.01 4.56 -11.31
C ALA A 193 5.32 5.21 -11.79
N VAL A 194 5.49 6.51 -11.60
CA VAL A 194 6.73 7.24 -11.98
C VAL A 194 7.93 6.64 -11.25
N THR A 195 7.81 6.41 -9.95
CA THR A 195 8.89 5.85 -9.14
C THR A 195 9.21 4.42 -9.56
N LEU A 196 8.18 3.60 -9.82
CA LEU A 196 8.37 2.22 -10.29
C LEU A 196 9.07 2.17 -11.65
N ILE A 197 8.66 3.02 -12.59
CA ILE A 197 9.28 3.11 -13.91
C ILE A 197 10.77 3.44 -13.78
N ALA A 198 11.12 4.46 -13.00
CA ALA A 198 12.51 4.81 -12.74
C ALA A 198 13.30 3.66 -12.10
N ALA A 199 12.69 2.97 -11.13
CA ALA A 199 13.28 1.81 -10.48
C ALA A 199 13.54 0.66 -11.49
N ILE A 200 12.59 0.36 -12.38
CA ILE A 200 12.73 -0.70 -13.40
C ILE A 200 13.86 -0.36 -14.38
N TYR A 201 13.95 0.88 -14.84
CA TYR A 201 15.03 1.29 -15.76
C TYR A 201 16.42 1.24 -15.11
N ALA A 202 16.52 1.39 -13.82
CA ALA A 202 17.78 1.29 -13.07
C ALA A 202 18.21 -0.17 -12.76
N PHE A 203 17.38 -1.17 -13.06
CA PHE A 203 17.75 -2.59 -12.98
C PHE A 203 18.52 -3.08 -14.21
N ASN A 204 18.53 -2.31 -15.32
CA ASN A 204 19.25 -2.62 -16.55
C ASN A 204 20.59 -1.88 -16.58
#